data_fda64f096d10cdff6ee21afc8291da46
#
_entry.id   fda64f096d10cdff6ee21afc8291da46
#
_cell.length_a   1.000
_cell.length_b   1.000
_cell.length_c   1.000
_cell.angle_alpha   90.00
_cell.angle_beta   90.00
_cell.angle_gamma   90.00
#
_symmetry.space_group_name_H-M   'P 1'
#
loop_
_entity.id
_entity.type
_entity.pdbx_description
1 polymer ?
#
loop_
_entity_poly.entity_id
_entity_poly.type
_entity_poly.pdbx_seq_one_letter_code
_entity_poly.pdbx_strand_id
1 'polypeptide(L)'
;MGILSGLFHSRDKPTNSTNGSGYRFFLGQSTAGKPVNERSAMQMTAVYACVRILSEAIAGLPVHLYQYQEDGSKEKALKHPLYRILHDEPNPEMTSFVFRETAMSHLLLWGNSYSQIIRNGKGEVVALYPLMPNRMTVDRDDMGHLYYQYQVQDSDAPTMKDSTVILKPSDVLHIPGLGFDGLVGYSPIAMAKNAIGMAIACEEYGAKFFANGATPGGILEHPGTVKDPARVRDSWNAAFGGSGNANKVAVLEEGVRPEGRH
;
A
#
# COMPACT_ATOMS: atom_id res chain seq x y z
N MET A 1 -53.33 -16.26 0.12
CA MET A 1 -52.04 -16.86 0.37
C MET A 1 -51.01 -15.89 -0.14
N GLY A 2 -50.14 -15.28 0.54
CA GLY A 2 -49.55 -15.35 1.84
C GLY A 2 -48.83 -14.03 2.11
N ILE A 3 -49.45 -13.18 2.94
CA ILE A 3 -48.90 -11.86 3.36
C ILE A 3 -47.93 -12.03 4.57
N LEU A 4 -47.70 -13.23 5.03
CA LEU A 4 -46.94 -13.51 6.26
C LEU A 4 -45.54 -14.10 6.04
N SER A 5 -45.10 -14.33 4.78
CA SER A 5 -43.76 -14.87 4.55
C SER A 5 -42.63 -13.83 4.70
N GLY A 6 -42.95 -12.55 4.78
CA GLY A 6 -41.97 -11.47 4.95
C GLY A 6 -41.61 -11.17 6.42
N LEU A 7 -42.27 -11.78 7.40
CA LEU A 7 -42.06 -11.49 8.83
C LEU A 7 -41.05 -12.38 9.53
N PHE A 8 -40.57 -13.43 8.88
CA PHE A 8 -39.55 -14.35 9.43
C PHE A 8 -38.27 -14.30 8.60
N HIS A 9 -37.69 -13.11 8.46
CA HIS A 9 -36.26 -13.09 8.13
C HIS A 9 -35.51 -13.53 9.38
N SER A 10 -34.90 -14.71 9.27
CA SER A 10 -33.98 -15.22 10.29
C SER A 10 -32.92 -14.14 10.57
N ARG A 11 -32.95 -13.58 11.81
CA ARG A 11 -31.92 -12.64 12.29
C ARG A 11 -30.61 -13.34 12.64
N ASP A 12 -30.47 -14.61 12.30
CA ASP A 12 -29.38 -15.49 12.73
C ASP A 12 -28.18 -15.46 11.77
N LYS A 13 -28.28 -14.70 10.67
CA LYS A 13 -27.18 -14.58 9.69
C LYS A 13 -26.58 -13.19 9.72
N PRO A 14 -25.23 -13.06 9.84
CA PRO A 14 -24.59 -11.77 9.69
C PRO A 14 -24.76 -11.28 8.24
N THR A 15 -25.08 -9.97 8.08
CA THR A 15 -25.33 -9.32 6.78
C THR A 15 -24.20 -8.39 6.36
N ASN A 16 -23.16 -8.21 7.21
CA ASN A 16 -22.03 -7.36 6.87
C ASN A 16 -21.19 -8.03 5.77
N SER A 17 -21.00 -7.32 4.68
CA SER A 17 -20.24 -7.71 3.50
C SER A 17 -19.18 -6.66 3.19
N THR A 18 -18.02 -7.09 2.73
CA THR A 18 -16.91 -6.21 2.36
C THR A 18 -17.09 -5.57 0.98
N ASN A 19 -18.06 -6.05 0.18
CA ASN A 19 -18.34 -5.57 -1.17
C ASN A 19 -19.23 -4.33 -1.22
N GLY A 20 -19.49 -3.68 -0.09
CA GLY A 20 -20.37 -2.50 0.02
C GLY A 20 -19.81 -1.26 -0.70
N SER A 21 -20.74 -0.37 -1.10
CA SER A 21 -20.45 0.92 -1.75
C SER A 21 -19.52 1.84 -0.94
N GLY A 22 -19.45 1.65 0.39
CA GLY A 22 -18.52 2.39 1.27
C GLY A 22 -17.04 2.17 0.96
N TYR A 23 -16.68 1.00 0.43
CA TYR A 23 -15.30 0.72 0.04
C TYR A 23 -14.88 1.44 -1.24
N ARG A 24 -15.83 1.70 -2.15
CA ARG A 24 -15.57 2.43 -3.41
C ARG A 24 -15.23 3.89 -3.20
N PHE A 25 -15.61 4.48 -2.07
CA PHE A 25 -15.30 5.87 -1.74
C PHE A 25 -13.77 6.13 -1.68
N PHE A 26 -12.99 5.12 -1.30
CA PHE A 26 -11.53 5.24 -1.17
C PHE A 26 -10.79 4.98 -2.49
N LEU A 27 -11.46 4.48 -3.51
CA LEU A 27 -10.89 4.23 -4.83
C LEU A 27 -10.89 5.50 -5.69
N GLY A 28 -9.93 5.63 -6.58
CA GLY A 28 -9.85 6.71 -7.57
C GLY A 28 -8.67 7.65 -7.39
N GLN A 29 -8.65 8.69 -8.20
CA GLN A 29 -7.59 9.70 -8.19
C GLN A 29 -7.66 10.58 -6.95
N SER A 30 -6.51 11.12 -6.53
CA SER A 30 -6.43 12.19 -5.54
C SER A 30 -7.00 13.50 -6.10
N THR A 31 -7.36 14.45 -5.23
CA THR A 31 -7.79 15.80 -5.63
C THR A 31 -6.73 16.56 -6.44
N ALA A 32 -5.46 16.17 -6.33
CA ALA A 32 -4.36 16.69 -7.14
C ALA A 32 -4.23 16.02 -8.53
N GLY A 33 -5.20 15.15 -8.91
CA GLY A 33 -5.20 14.44 -10.20
C GLY A 33 -4.13 13.34 -10.31
N LYS A 34 -3.46 12.98 -9.21
CA LYS A 34 -2.43 11.94 -9.19
C LYS A 34 -3.01 10.61 -8.75
N PRO A 35 -2.70 9.49 -9.46
CA PRO A 35 -3.05 8.17 -8.99
C PRO A 35 -2.21 7.83 -7.76
N VAL A 36 -2.89 7.45 -6.68
CA VAL A 36 -2.25 7.02 -5.44
C VAL A 36 -2.63 5.56 -5.17
N ASN A 37 -1.63 4.73 -5.10
CA ASN A 37 -1.70 3.34 -4.68
C ASN A 37 -0.50 3.04 -3.77
N GLU A 38 -0.44 1.85 -3.22
CA GLU A 38 0.62 1.45 -2.29
C GLU A 38 2.02 1.58 -2.91
N ARG A 39 2.16 1.22 -4.20
CA ARG A 39 3.43 1.32 -4.92
C ARG A 39 3.88 2.77 -5.11
N SER A 40 2.99 3.65 -5.59
CA SER A 40 3.33 5.06 -5.78
C SER A 40 3.55 5.78 -4.44
N ALA A 41 2.79 5.42 -3.41
CA ALA A 41 2.98 5.94 -2.06
C ALA A 41 4.34 5.56 -1.47
N MET A 42 4.79 4.31 -1.67
CA MET A 42 6.10 3.83 -1.19
C MET A 42 7.30 4.45 -1.92
N GLN A 43 7.10 5.10 -3.07
CA GLN A 43 8.15 5.88 -3.73
C GLN A 43 8.41 7.22 -3.02
N MET A 44 7.47 7.67 -2.20
CA MET A 44 7.66 8.87 -1.39
C MET A 44 8.51 8.57 -0.16
N THR A 45 9.60 9.30 0.01
CA THR A 45 10.55 9.10 1.11
C THR A 45 9.89 9.12 2.49
N ALA A 46 8.93 10.03 2.72
CA ALA A 46 8.23 10.14 3.99
C ALA A 46 7.35 8.92 4.28
N VAL A 47 6.59 8.43 3.29
CA VAL A 47 5.76 7.23 3.43
C VAL A 47 6.63 6.00 3.67
N TYR A 48 7.67 5.82 2.86
CA TYR A 48 8.63 4.73 3.03
C TYR A 48 9.25 4.73 4.43
N ALA A 49 9.71 5.90 4.92
CA ALA A 49 10.31 6.02 6.24
C ALA A 49 9.31 5.64 7.35
N CYS A 50 8.06 6.11 7.29
CA CYS A 50 7.02 5.77 8.26
C CYS A 50 6.72 4.25 8.26
N VAL A 51 6.52 3.66 7.09
CA VAL A 51 6.24 2.23 6.97
C VAL A 51 7.41 1.41 7.51
N ARG A 52 8.64 1.75 7.11
CA ARG A 52 9.84 1.04 7.55
C ARG A 52 10.02 1.11 9.06
N ILE A 53 10.00 2.30 9.65
CA ILE A 53 10.26 2.50 11.09
C ILE A 53 9.22 1.75 11.93
N LEU A 54 7.94 1.83 11.56
CA LEU A 54 6.88 1.16 12.31
C LEU A 54 6.95 -0.37 12.15
N SER A 55 7.26 -0.86 10.93
CA SER A 55 7.39 -2.30 10.69
C SER A 55 8.58 -2.89 11.43
N GLU A 56 9.76 -2.26 11.37
CA GLU A 56 10.97 -2.68 12.09
C GLU A 56 10.75 -2.63 13.61
N ALA A 57 10.09 -1.58 14.13
CA ALA A 57 9.81 -1.44 15.56
C ALA A 57 8.94 -2.59 16.10
N ILE A 58 7.86 -2.95 15.37
CA ILE A 58 6.99 -4.07 15.76
C ILE A 58 7.70 -5.41 15.55
N ALA A 59 8.47 -5.56 14.48
CA ALA A 59 9.21 -6.79 14.20
C ALA A 59 10.26 -7.10 15.27
N GLY A 60 10.85 -6.07 15.87
CA GLY A 60 11.81 -6.20 16.96
C GLY A 60 11.22 -6.68 18.29
N LEU A 61 9.88 -6.63 18.46
CA LEU A 61 9.24 -7.08 19.70
C LEU A 61 9.07 -8.61 19.67
N PRO A 62 9.57 -9.34 20.68
CA PRO A 62 9.41 -10.78 20.73
C PRO A 62 7.96 -11.17 21.07
N VAL A 63 7.42 -12.13 20.33
CA VAL A 63 6.11 -12.73 20.61
C VAL A 63 6.32 -13.96 21.46
N HIS A 64 5.71 -13.99 22.64
CA HIS A 64 5.76 -15.14 23.54
C HIS A 64 4.38 -15.77 23.70
N LEU A 65 4.33 -17.08 23.70
CA LEU A 65 3.14 -17.86 24.05
C LEU A 65 3.18 -18.16 25.55
N TYR A 66 2.07 -17.92 26.24
CA TYR A 66 1.92 -18.19 27.67
C TYR A 66 0.84 -19.23 27.93
N GLN A 67 1.04 -20.06 28.95
CA GLN A 67 0.06 -20.99 29.48
C GLN A 67 -0.34 -20.55 30.89
N TYR A 68 -1.63 -20.57 31.17
CA TYR A 68 -2.14 -20.34 32.52
C TYR A 68 -1.91 -21.61 33.37
N GLN A 69 -1.43 -21.41 34.57
CA GLN A 69 -1.30 -22.46 35.57
C GLN A 69 -2.57 -22.53 36.42
N GLU A 70 -2.72 -23.59 37.21
CA GLU A 70 -3.90 -23.81 38.07
C GLU A 70 -4.06 -22.70 39.13
N ASP A 71 -2.97 -22.11 39.59
CA ASP A 71 -2.96 -21.00 40.53
C ASP A 71 -3.27 -19.62 39.91
N GLY A 72 -3.56 -19.56 38.58
CA GLY A 72 -3.81 -18.34 37.82
C GLY A 72 -2.55 -17.58 37.37
N SER A 73 -1.37 -18.06 37.70
CA SER A 73 -0.11 -17.53 37.19
C SER A 73 0.08 -17.85 35.70
N LYS A 74 1.01 -17.13 35.04
CA LYS A 74 1.34 -17.32 33.64
C LYS A 74 2.79 -17.75 33.48
N GLU A 75 3.00 -18.85 32.77
CA GLU A 75 4.32 -19.33 32.39
C GLU A 75 4.49 -19.37 30.88
N LYS A 76 5.74 -19.15 30.39
CA LYS A 76 6.03 -19.26 28.95
C LYS A 76 5.87 -20.70 28.49
N ALA A 77 5.00 -20.94 27.51
CA ALA A 77 4.72 -22.26 26.98
C ALA A 77 5.79 -22.70 25.94
N LEU A 78 7.05 -22.79 26.36
CA LEU A 78 8.20 -23.07 25.47
C LEU A 78 8.10 -24.41 24.73
N LYS A 79 7.40 -25.39 25.31
CA LYS A 79 7.21 -26.72 24.70
C LYS A 79 6.02 -26.80 23.76
N HIS A 80 5.20 -25.73 23.67
CA HIS A 80 4.04 -25.73 22.79
C HIS A 80 4.50 -25.59 21.33
N PRO A 81 3.96 -26.38 20.37
CA PRO A 81 4.39 -26.33 18.97
C PRO A 81 4.33 -24.94 18.34
N LEU A 82 3.31 -24.14 18.68
CA LEU A 82 3.17 -22.76 18.21
C LEU A 82 4.23 -21.80 18.74
N TYR A 83 4.94 -22.14 19.85
CA TYR A 83 5.95 -21.25 20.40
C TYR A 83 7.05 -20.99 19.38
N ARG A 84 7.61 -22.05 18.79
CA ARG A 84 8.65 -21.94 17.76
C ARG A 84 8.15 -21.17 16.53
N ILE A 85 6.94 -21.44 16.06
CA ILE A 85 6.36 -20.82 14.87
C ILE A 85 6.17 -19.31 15.07
N LEU A 86 5.73 -18.87 16.25
CA LEU A 86 5.45 -17.46 16.52
C LEU A 86 6.70 -16.69 16.96
N HIS A 87 7.60 -17.35 17.70
CA HIS A 87 8.76 -16.68 18.31
C HIS A 87 10.01 -16.77 17.44
N ASP A 88 10.29 -17.92 16.83
CA ASP A 88 11.56 -18.16 16.15
C ASP A 88 11.42 -18.14 14.62
N GLU A 89 10.64 -19.07 14.07
CA GLU A 89 10.64 -19.40 12.64
C GLU A 89 9.24 -19.81 12.18
N PRO A 90 8.47 -18.88 11.59
CA PRO A 90 7.10 -19.18 11.13
C PRO A 90 7.05 -20.14 9.95
N ASN A 91 8.08 -20.21 9.13
CA ASN A 91 8.27 -21.15 8.03
C ASN A 91 9.76 -21.22 7.66
N PRO A 92 10.19 -22.21 6.81
CA PRO A 92 11.59 -22.37 6.44
C PRO A 92 12.24 -21.23 5.64
N GLU A 93 11.43 -20.30 5.12
CA GLU A 93 11.89 -19.24 4.21
C GLU A 93 12.17 -17.92 4.94
N MET A 94 11.64 -17.75 6.15
CA MET A 94 11.76 -16.48 6.87
C MET A 94 11.82 -16.63 8.39
N THR A 95 12.52 -15.71 9.04
CA THR A 95 12.53 -15.58 10.50
C THR A 95 11.25 -14.93 11.01
N SER A 96 10.97 -15.06 12.31
CA SER A 96 9.84 -14.39 12.94
C SER A 96 9.93 -12.86 12.88
N PHE A 97 11.16 -12.29 12.80
CA PHE A 97 11.37 -10.86 12.57
C PHE A 97 10.81 -10.46 11.20
N VAL A 98 11.27 -11.11 10.12
CA VAL A 98 10.82 -10.82 8.74
C VAL A 98 9.31 -11.03 8.59
N PHE A 99 8.77 -12.08 9.22
CA PHE A 99 7.32 -12.33 9.20
C PHE A 99 6.52 -11.20 9.84
N ARG A 100 6.93 -10.71 11.02
CA ARG A 100 6.24 -9.59 11.70
C ARG A 100 6.42 -8.27 10.96
N GLU A 101 7.62 -8.03 10.40
CA GLU A 101 7.89 -6.88 9.55
C GLU A 101 6.96 -6.86 8.33
N THR A 102 6.84 -8.01 7.64
CA THR A 102 5.93 -8.19 6.49
C THR A 102 4.47 -7.98 6.91
N ALA A 103 4.04 -8.61 8.02
CA ALA A 103 2.68 -8.45 8.52
C ALA A 103 2.35 -7.00 8.85
N MET A 104 3.27 -6.27 9.49
CA MET A 104 3.07 -4.86 9.81
C MET A 104 3.10 -3.98 8.57
N SER A 105 3.98 -4.24 7.61
CA SER A 105 3.99 -3.50 6.34
C SER A 105 2.67 -3.70 5.56
N HIS A 106 2.12 -4.92 5.57
CA HIS A 106 0.80 -5.19 4.98
C HIS A 106 -0.31 -4.39 5.67
N LEU A 107 -0.30 -4.31 7.00
CA LEU A 107 -1.25 -3.48 7.76
C LEU A 107 -1.16 -2.00 7.40
N LEU A 108 0.07 -1.47 7.29
CA LEU A 108 0.30 -0.05 7.00
C LEU A 108 -0.03 0.33 5.56
N LEU A 109 0.10 -0.60 4.61
CA LEU A 109 -0.16 -0.34 3.19
C LEU A 109 -1.61 -0.66 2.81
N TRP A 110 -2.13 -1.84 3.20
CA TRP A 110 -3.44 -2.33 2.77
C TRP A 110 -4.48 -2.39 3.89
N GLY A 111 -4.08 -2.10 5.14
CA GLY A 111 -4.97 -2.15 6.29
C GLY A 111 -5.29 -3.56 6.79
N ASN A 112 -4.73 -4.59 6.18
CA ASN A 112 -4.95 -5.98 6.56
C ASN A 112 -3.68 -6.79 6.38
N SER A 113 -3.45 -7.76 7.25
CA SER A 113 -2.40 -8.76 7.09
C SER A 113 -3.03 -10.15 7.11
N TYR A 114 -2.70 -10.96 6.11
CA TYR A 114 -3.18 -12.33 5.97
C TYR A 114 -2.00 -13.28 5.94
N SER A 115 -2.14 -14.42 6.62
CA SER A 115 -1.19 -15.52 6.49
C SER A 115 -1.93 -16.83 6.39
N GLN A 116 -1.50 -17.68 5.46
CA GLN A 116 -2.02 -19.03 5.35
C GLN A 116 -1.46 -19.89 6.48
N ILE A 117 -2.35 -20.64 7.13
CA ILE A 117 -2.01 -21.59 8.18
C ILE A 117 -1.83 -22.97 7.55
N ILE A 118 -0.61 -23.47 7.58
CA ILE A 118 -0.31 -24.84 7.10
C ILE A 118 -0.36 -25.80 8.26
N ARG A 119 -1.06 -26.94 8.04
CA ARG A 119 -1.23 -27.98 9.04
C ARG A 119 -0.65 -29.31 8.54
N ASN A 120 -0.17 -30.10 9.47
CA ASN A 120 0.22 -31.49 9.19
C ASN A 120 -1.02 -32.44 9.16
N GLY A 121 -0.78 -33.72 8.84
CA GLY A 121 -1.84 -34.72 8.80
C GLY A 121 -2.54 -34.98 10.13
N LYS A 122 -2.02 -34.49 11.27
CA LYS A 122 -2.63 -34.51 12.60
C LYS A 122 -3.43 -33.26 12.94
N GLY A 123 -3.48 -32.28 12.02
CA GLY A 123 -4.15 -30.99 12.23
C GLY A 123 -3.33 -29.96 13.01
N GLU A 124 -2.08 -30.24 13.38
CA GLU A 124 -1.19 -29.32 14.07
C GLU A 124 -0.65 -28.26 13.11
N VAL A 125 -0.58 -27.02 13.56
CA VAL A 125 0.02 -25.93 12.76
C VAL A 125 1.53 -26.14 12.67
N VAL A 126 2.03 -26.16 11.44
CA VAL A 126 3.47 -26.37 11.15
C VAL A 126 4.14 -25.19 10.50
N ALA A 127 3.38 -24.31 9.85
CA ALA A 127 3.93 -23.09 9.24
C ALA A 127 2.87 -21.99 9.04
N LEU A 128 3.35 -20.76 8.89
CA LEU A 128 2.57 -19.57 8.50
C LEU A 128 3.25 -18.92 7.29
N TYR A 129 2.50 -18.72 6.21
CA TYR A 129 2.98 -18.05 5.00
C TYR A 129 2.19 -16.76 4.76
N PRO A 130 2.84 -15.59 4.67
CA PRO A 130 2.15 -14.34 4.35
C PRO A 130 1.48 -14.40 2.98
N LEU A 131 0.25 -13.89 2.90
CA LEU A 131 -0.50 -13.74 1.66
C LEU A 131 -0.64 -12.26 1.32
N MET A 132 -0.53 -11.92 0.02
CA MET A 132 -0.62 -10.54 -0.45
C MET A 132 -2.03 -9.98 -0.25
N PRO A 133 -2.20 -8.90 0.53
CA PRO A 133 -3.54 -8.38 0.85
C PRO A 133 -4.32 -7.86 -0.36
N ASN A 134 -3.64 -7.33 -1.37
CA ASN A 134 -4.28 -6.85 -2.60
C ASN A 134 -4.86 -7.96 -3.48
N ARG A 135 -4.59 -9.23 -3.15
CA ARG A 135 -5.12 -10.42 -3.82
C ARG A 135 -6.15 -11.16 -2.98
N MET A 136 -6.45 -10.64 -1.80
CA MET A 136 -7.38 -11.25 -0.84
C MET A 136 -8.72 -10.53 -0.86
N THR A 137 -9.80 -11.28 -0.97
CA THR A 137 -11.17 -10.81 -0.75
C THR A 137 -11.76 -11.57 0.41
N VAL A 138 -12.38 -10.84 1.32
CA VAL A 138 -13.08 -11.42 2.47
C VAL A 138 -14.58 -11.24 2.23
N ASP A 139 -15.36 -12.31 2.23
CA ASP A 139 -16.79 -12.25 1.97
C ASP A 139 -17.55 -13.34 2.73
N ARG A 140 -18.87 -13.37 2.57
CA ARG A 140 -19.76 -14.37 3.17
C ARG A 140 -20.51 -15.12 2.09
N ASP A 141 -20.70 -16.42 2.35
CA ASP A 141 -21.54 -17.26 1.52
C ASP A 141 -23.05 -16.97 1.76
N ASP A 142 -23.93 -17.62 0.98
CA ASP A 142 -25.39 -17.47 1.09
C ASP A 142 -25.93 -17.90 2.45
N MET A 143 -25.16 -18.67 3.21
CA MET A 143 -25.48 -19.10 4.57
C MET A 143 -24.94 -18.14 5.65
N GLY A 144 -24.19 -17.10 5.25
CA GLY A 144 -23.59 -16.10 6.14
C GLY A 144 -22.24 -16.53 6.72
N HIS A 145 -21.65 -17.66 6.29
CA HIS A 145 -20.33 -18.08 6.73
C HIS A 145 -19.24 -17.27 6.04
N LEU A 146 -18.27 -16.80 6.82
CA LEU A 146 -17.13 -16.06 6.31
C LEU A 146 -16.22 -16.99 5.50
N TYR A 147 -15.69 -16.50 4.37
CA TYR A 147 -14.64 -17.16 3.60
C TYR A 147 -13.65 -16.15 3.06
N TYR A 148 -12.48 -16.63 2.67
CA TYR A 148 -11.40 -15.86 2.09
C TYR A 148 -11.16 -16.35 0.66
N GLN A 149 -11.12 -15.42 -0.29
CA GLN A 149 -10.86 -15.71 -1.68
C GLN A 149 -9.51 -15.12 -2.06
N TYR A 150 -8.54 -15.97 -2.38
CA TYR A 150 -7.20 -15.55 -2.76
C TYR A 150 -6.96 -15.79 -4.25
N GLN A 151 -6.48 -14.75 -4.94
CA GLN A 151 -6.11 -14.81 -6.36
C GLN A 151 -4.64 -15.20 -6.49
N VAL A 152 -4.38 -16.41 -6.98
CA VAL A 152 -3.03 -16.90 -7.29
C VAL A 152 -2.63 -16.40 -8.68
N GLN A 153 -1.45 -15.81 -8.82
CA GLN A 153 -0.91 -15.40 -10.13
C GLN A 153 0.10 -16.45 -10.63
N ASP A 154 0.29 -16.50 -11.95
CA ASP A 154 1.23 -17.42 -12.63
C ASP A 154 2.67 -17.37 -12.07
N SER A 155 3.08 -16.23 -11.51
CA SER A 155 4.39 -16.06 -10.87
C SER A 155 4.55 -16.85 -9.56
N ASP A 156 3.43 -17.20 -8.89
CA ASP A 156 3.46 -17.85 -7.58
C ASP A 156 3.46 -19.38 -7.71
N ALA A 157 2.91 -19.91 -8.80
CA ALA A 157 2.89 -21.33 -9.10
C ALA A 157 2.80 -21.55 -10.63
N PRO A 158 3.88 -21.87 -11.32
CA PRO A 158 3.91 -22.04 -12.78
C PRO A 158 2.93 -23.09 -13.32
N THR A 159 2.38 -23.94 -12.47
CA THR A 159 1.42 -25.00 -12.81
C THR A 159 -0.04 -24.59 -12.60
N MET A 160 -0.30 -23.45 -11.96
CA MET A 160 -1.64 -22.92 -11.68
C MET A 160 -1.83 -21.60 -12.45
N LYS A 161 -2.41 -21.63 -13.62
CA LYS A 161 -2.87 -20.42 -14.32
C LYS A 161 -3.88 -19.70 -13.43
N ASP A 162 -3.77 -18.38 -13.31
CA ASP A 162 -4.69 -17.44 -12.63
C ASP A 162 -5.90 -18.14 -11.97
N SER A 163 -5.64 -18.82 -10.86
CA SER A 163 -6.66 -19.58 -10.15
C SER A 163 -7.07 -18.85 -8.88
N THR A 164 -8.35 -18.95 -8.57
CA THR A 164 -8.88 -18.45 -7.31
C THR A 164 -8.98 -19.61 -6.31
N VAL A 165 -8.37 -19.43 -5.15
CA VAL A 165 -8.41 -20.39 -4.04
C VAL A 165 -9.34 -19.88 -2.95
N ILE A 166 -10.29 -20.70 -2.53
CA ILE A 166 -11.16 -20.41 -1.40
C ILE A 166 -10.54 -21.01 -0.13
N LEU A 167 -10.30 -20.16 0.86
CA LEU A 167 -9.74 -20.54 2.14
C LEU A 167 -10.81 -20.37 3.24
N LYS A 168 -10.81 -21.30 4.19
CA LYS A 168 -11.67 -21.23 5.37
C LYS A 168 -11.07 -20.29 6.41
N PRO A 169 -11.87 -19.73 7.31
CA PRO A 169 -11.35 -18.92 8.43
C PRO A 169 -10.35 -19.67 9.32
N SER A 170 -10.47 -20.98 9.42
CA SER A 170 -9.52 -21.83 10.15
C SER A 170 -8.12 -21.90 9.52
N ASP A 171 -8.02 -21.56 8.23
CA ASP A 171 -6.80 -21.74 7.43
C ASP A 171 -6.11 -20.40 7.13
N VAL A 172 -6.66 -19.30 7.67
CA VAL A 172 -6.11 -17.94 7.51
C VAL A 172 -5.95 -17.28 8.86
N LEU A 173 -4.74 -16.85 9.17
CA LEU A 173 -4.49 -15.87 10.23
C LEU A 173 -4.71 -14.49 9.63
N HIS A 174 -5.85 -13.89 9.95
CA HIS A 174 -6.19 -12.54 9.53
C HIS A 174 -6.03 -11.57 10.70
N ILE A 175 -5.24 -10.53 10.49
CA ILE A 175 -5.04 -9.40 11.42
C ILE A 175 -5.58 -8.17 10.71
N PRO A 176 -6.80 -7.71 11.02
CA PRO A 176 -7.35 -6.47 10.46
C PRO A 176 -6.77 -5.25 11.18
N GLY A 177 -6.54 -4.19 10.42
CA GLY A 177 -6.29 -2.86 10.96
C GLY A 177 -7.60 -2.16 11.36
N LEU A 178 -7.55 -0.82 11.49
CA LEU A 178 -8.74 -0.03 11.79
C LEU A 178 -9.76 -0.13 10.63
N GLY A 179 -10.98 -0.52 10.93
CA GLY A 179 -12.09 -0.62 10.01
C GLY A 179 -13.43 -0.33 10.69
N PHE A 180 -14.50 -0.13 9.91
CA PHE A 180 -15.83 0.17 10.47
C PHE A 180 -16.69 -1.08 10.73
N ASP A 181 -16.43 -2.17 10.03
CA ASP A 181 -17.25 -3.39 10.08
C ASP A 181 -16.64 -4.50 10.97
N GLY A 182 -15.39 -4.32 11.41
CA GLY A 182 -14.66 -5.30 12.19
C GLY A 182 -14.21 -6.54 11.41
N LEU A 183 -14.48 -6.60 10.09
CA LEU A 183 -14.06 -7.71 9.22
C LEU A 183 -12.76 -7.38 8.49
N VAL A 184 -12.68 -6.20 7.90
CA VAL A 184 -11.50 -5.73 7.18
C VAL A 184 -11.11 -4.33 7.63
N GLY A 185 -9.80 -4.10 7.69
CA GLY A 185 -9.22 -2.79 7.93
C GLY A 185 -9.15 -1.96 6.66
N TYR A 186 -9.21 -0.64 6.79
CA TYR A 186 -8.99 0.29 5.69
C TYR A 186 -7.51 0.51 5.43
N SER A 187 -7.15 0.60 4.15
CA SER A 187 -5.79 0.97 3.76
C SER A 187 -5.45 2.38 4.26
N PRO A 188 -4.43 2.57 5.10
CA PRO A 188 -3.95 3.89 5.51
C PRO A 188 -3.54 4.76 4.31
N ILE A 189 -3.02 4.14 3.25
CA ILE A 189 -2.66 4.83 2.00
C ILE A 189 -3.91 5.37 1.32
N ALA A 190 -4.98 4.58 1.24
CA ALA A 190 -6.25 5.04 0.67
C ALA A 190 -6.88 6.16 1.49
N MET A 191 -6.80 6.10 2.81
CA MET A 191 -7.27 7.17 3.71
C MET A 191 -6.48 8.46 3.55
N ALA A 192 -5.17 8.38 3.33
CA ALA A 192 -4.28 9.53 3.15
C ALA A 192 -4.07 9.94 1.68
N LYS A 193 -4.85 9.37 0.72
CA LYS A 193 -4.61 9.52 -0.72
C LYS A 193 -4.48 10.98 -1.20
N ASN A 194 -5.26 11.89 -0.64
CA ASN A 194 -5.22 13.29 -1.05
C ASN A 194 -3.94 13.99 -0.58
N ALA A 195 -3.48 13.71 0.63
CA ALA A 195 -2.22 14.25 1.16
C ALA A 195 -1.03 13.68 0.38
N ILE A 196 -1.01 12.37 0.14
CA ILE A 196 0.02 11.69 -0.64
C ILE A 196 0.02 12.19 -2.09
N GLY A 197 -1.15 12.30 -2.72
CA GLY A 197 -1.27 12.81 -4.08
C GLY A 197 -0.82 14.27 -4.24
N MET A 198 -1.09 15.12 -3.25
CA MET A 198 -0.58 16.47 -3.18
C MET A 198 0.96 16.49 -3.11
N ALA A 199 1.53 15.67 -2.24
CA ALA A 199 2.97 15.59 -2.07
C ALA A 199 3.66 15.07 -3.35
N ILE A 200 3.13 14.06 -4.03
CA ILE A 200 3.62 13.58 -5.34
C ILE A 200 3.57 14.72 -6.37
N ALA A 201 2.48 15.48 -6.42
CA ALA A 201 2.35 16.60 -7.34
C ALA A 201 3.37 17.70 -7.06
N CYS A 202 3.66 18.02 -5.79
CA CYS A 202 4.69 18.98 -5.38
C CYS A 202 6.09 18.50 -5.76
N GLU A 203 6.43 17.24 -5.53
CA GLU A 203 7.73 16.66 -5.93
C GLU A 203 7.92 16.72 -7.44
N GLU A 204 6.90 16.33 -8.22
CA GLU A 204 6.97 16.41 -9.68
C GLU A 204 7.09 17.86 -10.18
N TYR A 205 6.36 18.79 -9.57
CA TYR A 205 6.46 20.20 -9.90
C TYR A 205 7.87 20.72 -9.62
N GLY A 206 8.40 20.44 -8.43
CA GLY A 206 9.76 20.83 -8.06
C GLY A 206 10.81 20.21 -8.98
N ALA A 207 10.70 18.90 -9.28
CA ALA A 207 11.61 18.23 -10.19
C ALA A 207 11.59 18.85 -11.60
N LYS A 208 10.40 19.14 -12.14
CA LYS A 208 10.26 19.83 -13.44
C LYS A 208 10.78 21.25 -13.40
N PHE A 209 10.53 21.97 -12.31
CA PHE A 209 11.03 23.32 -12.13
C PHE A 209 12.57 23.36 -12.14
N PHE A 210 13.21 22.47 -11.38
CA PHE A 210 14.67 22.39 -11.35
C PHE A 210 15.27 21.82 -12.64
N ALA A 211 14.62 20.82 -13.25
CA ALA A 211 15.07 20.24 -14.52
C ALA A 211 14.99 21.26 -15.68
N ASN A 212 13.93 22.06 -15.67
CA ASN A 212 13.70 23.08 -16.69
C ASN A 212 14.27 24.45 -16.31
N GLY A 213 15.19 24.54 -15.35
CA GLY A 213 15.77 25.74 -14.68
C GLY A 213 16.01 26.98 -15.49
N ALA A 214 15.63 26.97 -16.76
CA ALA A 214 15.46 28.10 -17.66
C ALA A 214 14.00 28.58 -17.70
N THR A 215 13.26 28.59 -16.56
CA THR A 215 12.02 29.35 -16.58
C THR A 215 12.43 30.80 -16.53
N PRO A 216 12.65 31.45 -17.67
CA PRO A 216 12.83 32.89 -17.66
C PRO A 216 11.49 33.40 -17.19
N GLY A 217 11.48 34.19 -16.15
CA GLY A 217 10.39 35.12 -15.94
C GLY A 217 10.28 36.11 -17.10
N GLY A 218 10.75 35.73 -18.31
CA GLY A 218 10.87 36.67 -19.41
C GLY A 218 10.74 36.05 -20.80
N ILE A 219 10.41 36.88 -21.76
CA ILE A 219 10.32 36.58 -23.19
C ILE A 219 11.62 37.09 -23.84
N LEU A 220 12.22 36.29 -24.72
CA LEU A 220 13.30 36.74 -25.60
C LEU A 220 12.68 37.44 -26.80
N GLU A 221 12.78 38.78 -26.84
CA GLU A 221 12.37 39.56 -27.96
C GLU A 221 13.55 39.77 -28.93
N HIS A 222 13.33 39.53 -30.22
CA HIS A 222 14.32 39.73 -31.26
C HIS A 222 13.77 40.75 -32.26
N PRO A 223 14.53 41.81 -32.62
CA PRO A 223 14.05 42.90 -33.46
C PRO A 223 13.78 42.51 -34.92
N GLY A 224 14.08 41.29 -35.32
CA GLY A 224 13.84 40.76 -36.66
C GLY A 224 13.29 39.36 -36.64
N THR A 225 13.05 38.75 -37.81
CA THR A 225 12.55 37.40 -37.94
C THR A 225 13.65 36.37 -37.65
N VAL A 226 13.43 35.51 -36.66
CA VAL A 226 14.32 34.38 -36.35
C VAL A 226 14.03 33.27 -37.35
N LYS A 227 15.01 32.80 -38.12
CA LYS A 227 14.86 31.75 -39.14
C LYS A 227 14.57 30.39 -38.54
N ASP A 228 15.08 30.12 -37.32
CA ASP A 228 14.88 28.86 -36.60
C ASP A 228 14.67 29.15 -35.10
N PRO A 229 13.40 29.37 -34.67
CA PRO A 229 13.06 29.61 -33.28
C PRO A 229 13.35 28.41 -32.39
N ALA A 230 13.29 27.17 -32.94
CA ALA A 230 13.55 25.97 -32.17
C ALA A 230 15.02 25.87 -31.74
N ARG A 231 15.95 26.17 -32.69
CA ARG A 231 17.38 26.19 -32.40
C ARG A 231 17.77 27.23 -31.34
N VAL A 232 17.14 28.40 -31.38
CA VAL A 232 17.40 29.49 -30.39
C VAL A 232 16.91 29.03 -29.01
N ARG A 233 15.71 28.47 -28.95
CA ARG A 233 15.16 27.91 -27.71
C ARG A 233 16.04 26.78 -27.14
N ASP A 234 16.47 25.84 -27.99
CA ASP A 234 17.27 24.68 -27.57
C ASP A 234 18.67 25.12 -27.10
N SER A 235 19.29 26.11 -27.78
CA SER A 235 20.53 26.73 -27.35
C SER A 235 20.39 27.45 -26.00
N TRP A 236 19.29 28.16 -25.79
CA TRP A 236 18.98 28.80 -24.53
C TRP A 236 18.81 27.78 -23.40
N ASN A 237 18.01 26.73 -23.63
CA ASN A 237 17.79 25.69 -22.67
C ASN A 237 19.07 24.91 -22.31
N ALA A 238 19.96 24.68 -23.28
CA ALA A 238 21.25 24.07 -23.03
C ALA A 238 22.18 24.95 -22.17
N ALA A 239 22.13 26.28 -22.35
CA ALA A 239 22.97 27.21 -21.61
C ALA A 239 22.44 27.49 -20.18
N PHE A 240 21.10 27.56 -20.00
CA PHE A 240 20.46 28.03 -18.77
C PHE A 240 19.52 27.02 -18.12
N GLY A 241 19.22 25.88 -18.78
CA GLY A 241 18.38 24.81 -18.24
C GLY A 241 19.11 23.95 -17.24
N GLY A 242 18.32 23.36 -16.30
CA GLY A 242 18.81 22.41 -15.28
C GLY A 242 19.31 23.07 -14.00
N SER A 243 19.32 22.30 -12.91
CA SER A 243 19.70 22.79 -11.57
C SER A 243 21.14 23.31 -11.47
N GLY A 244 22.04 22.80 -12.31
CA GLY A 244 23.44 23.22 -12.36
C GLY A 244 23.66 24.57 -13.04
N ASN A 245 22.67 25.06 -13.76
CA ASN A 245 22.73 26.36 -14.49
C ASN A 245 21.79 27.40 -13.88
N ALA A 246 21.14 27.12 -12.79
CA ALA A 246 20.26 28.05 -12.09
C ALA A 246 21.05 29.32 -11.68
N ASN A 247 20.44 30.49 -11.87
CA ASN A 247 20.99 31.80 -11.55
C ASN A 247 22.23 32.26 -12.37
N LYS A 248 22.54 31.65 -13.52
CA LYS A 248 23.56 32.14 -14.41
C LYS A 248 23.10 33.45 -15.09
N VAL A 249 24.01 34.39 -15.21
CA VAL A 249 23.78 35.64 -15.93
C VAL A 249 23.82 35.37 -17.42
N ALA A 250 22.78 35.78 -18.15
CA ALA A 250 22.75 35.77 -19.62
C ALA A 250 23.37 37.03 -20.17
N VAL A 251 24.29 36.91 -21.12
CA VAL A 251 24.78 38.03 -21.93
C VAL A 251 24.08 37.92 -23.27
N LEU A 252 23.38 39.00 -23.67
CA LEU A 252 22.62 39.06 -24.90
C LEU A 252 23.27 40.09 -25.82
N GLU A 253 23.53 39.70 -27.06
CA GLU A 253 24.12 40.53 -28.09
C GLU A 253 23.06 40.94 -29.15
N GLU A 254 23.37 41.90 -29.98
CA GLU A 254 22.58 42.31 -31.16
C GLU A 254 21.12 42.71 -30.88
N GLY A 255 20.85 43.39 -29.75
CA GLY A 255 19.53 43.96 -29.47
C GLY A 255 18.47 43.03 -28.96
N VAL A 256 18.84 41.79 -28.58
CA VAL A 256 17.94 40.88 -27.89
C VAL A 256 17.67 41.36 -26.47
N ARG A 257 16.43 41.57 -26.08
CA ARG A 257 16.02 42.05 -24.75
C ARG A 257 15.18 40.99 -24.03
N PRO A 258 15.49 40.66 -22.77
CA PRO A 258 14.57 39.89 -21.94
C PRO A 258 13.52 40.85 -21.36
N GLU A 259 12.24 40.61 -21.62
CA GLU A 259 11.16 41.26 -20.87
C GLU A 259 10.86 40.46 -19.59
N GLY A 260 11.13 41.08 -18.44
CA GLY A 260 10.77 40.54 -17.14
C GLY A 260 9.27 40.70 -16.87
N ARG A 261 8.65 39.71 -16.26
CA ARG A 261 7.33 39.92 -15.64
C ARG A 261 7.49 40.82 -14.42
N HIS A 262 6.74 41.91 -14.40
CA HIS A 262 6.49 42.71 -13.19
C HIS A 262 5.56 41.96 -12.23
#